data_5cee39ee7a0bdd273274359a61dab689
#
_entry.id   5cee39ee7a0bdd273274359a61dab689
#
_cell.length_a   1.000
_cell.length_b   1.000
_cell.length_c   1.000
_cell.angle_alpha   90.00
_cell.angle_beta   90.00
_cell.angle_gamma   90.00
#
_symmetry.space_group_name_H-M   'P 1'
#
loop_
_entity.id
_entity.type
_entity.pdbx_description
1 polymer ?
#
loop_
_entity_poly.entity_id
_entity_poly.type
_entity_poly.pdbx_seq_one_letter_code
_entity_poly.pdbx_strand_id
1 'polypeptide(L)'
;MGIEHALDSNLTPEMRKNLFGNAYLNMLWHCPSDPRFHYWVHLPDYYYDEEDPDYQLMVIIHGTGCAVETYLKEARAWADQNHVALLAPVFPGGLLNQDDFNSYKLLSCDGIRYDMVLLSMIEDMKKRYPGINADKFFLFGHSGGGQFANRFLYVHPERLQAVSVGAAGRPTYLNPDEDYFWGVRDFKEYFDKDIDIAAIKKVPVQITVGEFDTKFIGESPYGTNRVERMKSLQKNFEGYEILASLEILPGLAHADGEKERVQTAQGFFSKYI
;
A
#
# COMPACT_ATOMS: atom_id res chain seq x y z
N MET A 1 11.71 -34.24 -25.48
CA MET A 1 10.70 -33.35 -24.84
C MET A 1 11.19 -31.94 -25.05
N GLY A 2 10.42 -31.11 -25.77
CA GLY A 2 10.79 -29.74 -26.06
C GLY A 2 10.65 -28.84 -24.86
N ILE A 3 11.30 -27.69 -24.90
CA ILE A 3 11.22 -26.60 -23.89
C ILE A 3 9.74 -26.24 -23.58
N GLU A 4 8.85 -26.37 -24.54
CA GLU A 4 7.40 -26.12 -24.42
C GLU A 4 6.74 -26.91 -23.28
N HIS A 5 7.12 -28.18 -23.06
CA HIS A 5 6.59 -28.98 -21.95
C HIS A 5 7.14 -28.55 -20.57
N ALA A 6 8.29 -27.89 -20.52
CA ALA A 6 8.83 -27.37 -19.25
C ALA A 6 8.13 -26.08 -18.80
N LEU A 7 7.45 -25.39 -19.71
CA LEU A 7 6.71 -24.15 -19.46
C LEU A 7 5.19 -24.40 -19.27
N ASP A 8 4.70 -25.60 -19.61
CA ASP A 8 3.30 -25.95 -19.48
C ASP A 8 2.99 -26.43 -18.05
N SER A 9 2.75 -25.46 -17.19
CA SER A 9 2.55 -25.71 -15.76
C SER A 9 1.15 -25.31 -15.27
N ASN A 10 0.14 -26.05 -15.68
CA ASN A 10 -1.17 -26.04 -15.02
C ASN A 10 -1.09 -26.80 -13.69
N LEU A 11 -0.30 -26.27 -12.76
CA LEU A 11 -0.10 -26.90 -11.47
C LEU A 11 -1.33 -26.70 -10.59
N THR A 12 -1.87 -27.81 -10.07
CA THR A 12 -2.88 -27.75 -9.01
C THR A 12 -2.26 -27.22 -7.70
N PRO A 13 -3.05 -26.74 -6.73
CA PRO A 13 -2.53 -26.34 -5.42
C PRO A 13 -1.71 -27.44 -4.74
N GLU A 14 -2.14 -28.71 -4.82
CA GLU A 14 -1.42 -29.86 -4.30
C GLU A 14 -0.07 -30.07 -4.99
N MET A 15 -0.03 -29.96 -6.32
CA MET A 15 1.23 -30.04 -7.08
C MET A 15 2.19 -28.90 -6.69
N ARG A 16 1.68 -27.69 -6.47
CA ARG A 16 2.48 -26.56 -6.02
C ARG A 16 3.07 -26.81 -4.62
N LYS A 17 2.25 -27.27 -3.67
CA LYS A 17 2.70 -27.69 -2.34
C LYS A 17 3.82 -28.72 -2.42
N ASN A 18 3.64 -29.76 -3.21
CA ASN A 18 4.60 -30.85 -3.34
C ASN A 18 5.90 -30.45 -4.04
N LEU A 19 5.83 -29.58 -5.06
CA LEU A 19 7.00 -29.18 -5.84
C LEU A 19 7.79 -28.02 -5.20
N PHE A 20 7.11 -27.06 -4.60
CA PHE A 20 7.72 -25.81 -4.15
C PHE A 20 7.64 -25.64 -2.63
N GLY A 21 6.82 -26.43 -1.93
CA GLY A 21 6.61 -26.27 -0.49
C GLY A 21 6.25 -24.84 -0.13
N ASN A 22 6.82 -24.34 0.98
CA ASN A 22 6.56 -22.99 1.47
C ASN A 22 7.21 -21.88 0.61
N ALA A 23 8.10 -22.23 -0.33
CA ALA A 23 8.67 -21.22 -1.22
C ALA A 23 7.59 -20.53 -2.09
N TYR A 24 6.54 -21.27 -2.49
CA TYR A 24 5.44 -20.69 -3.26
C TYR A 24 4.63 -19.67 -2.48
N LEU A 25 4.60 -19.78 -1.14
CA LEU A 25 3.91 -18.87 -0.25
C LEU A 25 4.66 -17.55 0.00
N ASN A 26 5.91 -17.47 -0.49
CA ASN A 26 6.79 -16.31 -0.32
C ASN A 26 7.46 -15.97 -1.67
N MET A 27 6.67 -15.72 -2.70
CA MET A 27 7.17 -15.53 -4.08
C MET A 27 7.15 -14.07 -4.51
N LEU A 28 8.10 -13.75 -5.41
CA LEU A 28 8.06 -12.54 -6.23
C LEU A 28 7.39 -12.86 -7.57
N TRP A 29 6.29 -12.20 -7.86
CA TRP A 29 5.55 -12.33 -9.11
C TRP A 29 5.67 -11.08 -9.97
N HIS A 30 5.62 -11.23 -11.30
CA HIS A 30 5.44 -10.09 -12.19
C HIS A 30 3.96 -9.67 -12.23
N CYS A 31 3.69 -8.39 -12.49
CA CYS A 31 2.34 -7.88 -12.70
C CYS A 31 1.83 -8.28 -14.09
N PRO A 32 0.66 -8.92 -14.22
CA PRO A 32 0.13 -9.34 -15.52
C PRO A 32 -0.17 -8.19 -16.48
N SER A 33 -0.62 -7.05 -15.97
CA SER A 33 -0.96 -5.89 -16.80
C SER A 33 0.27 -5.12 -17.28
N ASP A 34 1.38 -5.19 -16.55
CA ASP A 34 2.63 -4.52 -16.92
C ASP A 34 3.84 -5.25 -16.30
N PRO A 35 4.59 -6.04 -17.07
CA PRO A 35 5.68 -6.87 -16.56
C PRO A 35 6.90 -6.08 -16.06
N ARG A 36 6.93 -4.75 -16.20
CA ARG A 36 7.95 -3.89 -15.59
C ARG A 36 7.79 -3.82 -14.07
N PHE A 37 6.61 -4.16 -13.56
CA PHE A 37 6.28 -4.16 -12.13
C PHE A 37 6.20 -5.58 -11.60
N HIS A 38 6.53 -5.70 -10.30
CA HIS A 38 6.54 -6.97 -9.60
C HIS A 38 5.85 -6.79 -8.24
N TYR A 39 5.50 -7.90 -7.60
CA TYR A 39 4.98 -7.88 -6.24
C TYR A 39 5.41 -9.12 -5.46
N TRP A 40 5.76 -8.92 -4.22
CA TRP A 40 5.97 -9.98 -3.26
C TRP A 40 4.65 -10.39 -2.63
N VAL A 41 4.55 -11.68 -2.34
CA VAL A 41 3.47 -12.22 -1.52
C VAL A 41 4.03 -12.89 -0.28
N HIS A 42 3.23 -12.96 0.77
CA HIS A 42 3.45 -13.83 1.91
C HIS A 42 2.12 -14.39 2.36
N LEU A 43 2.07 -15.71 2.52
CA LEU A 43 0.99 -16.46 3.16
C LEU A 43 1.60 -17.36 4.26
N PRO A 44 0.85 -17.68 5.32
CA PRO A 44 1.29 -18.57 6.38
C PRO A 44 1.69 -19.96 5.86
N ASP A 45 2.64 -20.59 6.52
CA ASP A 45 3.11 -21.93 6.15
C ASP A 45 2.02 -23.00 6.18
N TYR A 46 0.98 -22.79 6.98
CA TYR A 46 -0.17 -23.70 7.11
C TYR A 46 -1.28 -23.45 6.05
N TYR A 47 -1.14 -22.45 5.19
CA TYR A 47 -2.15 -22.13 4.16
C TYR A 47 -2.64 -23.32 3.35
N TYR A 48 -1.75 -24.26 2.96
CA TYR A 48 -2.12 -25.44 2.20
C TYR A 48 -2.75 -26.55 3.04
N ASP A 49 -2.75 -26.44 4.35
CA ASP A 49 -3.33 -27.44 5.27
C ASP A 49 -4.79 -27.10 5.62
N GLU A 50 -5.28 -25.95 5.19
CA GLU A 50 -6.66 -25.51 5.38
C GLU A 50 -7.57 -26.03 4.26
N GLU A 51 -8.72 -26.57 4.65
CA GLU A 51 -9.73 -27.09 3.69
C GLU A 51 -10.50 -25.94 3.01
N ASP A 52 -10.74 -24.85 3.72
CA ASP A 52 -11.48 -23.66 3.26
C ASP A 52 -10.77 -22.37 3.73
N PRO A 53 -9.67 -22.01 3.07
CA PRO A 53 -8.89 -20.84 3.46
C PRO A 53 -9.68 -19.54 3.25
N ASP A 54 -9.73 -18.68 4.28
CA ASP A 54 -10.32 -17.35 4.22
C ASP A 54 -9.35 -16.33 4.84
N TYR A 55 -8.65 -15.63 3.97
CA TYR A 55 -7.62 -14.67 4.34
C TYR A 55 -8.01 -13.26 3.94
N GLN A 56 -7.93 -12.33 4.86
CA GLN A 56 -7.94 -10.91 4.52
C GLN A 56 -6.61 -10.52 3.85
N LEU A 57 -6.59 -9.42 3.13
CA LEU A 57 -5.38 -8.93 2.47
C LEU A 57 -4.86 -7.66 3.14
N MET A 58 -3.56 -7.61 3.41
CA MET A 58 -2.84 -6.38 3.71
C MET A 58 -1.85 -6.06 2.59
N VAL A 59 -1.97 -4.87 2.04
CA VAL A 59 -1.06 -4.31 1.02
C VAL A 59 -0.07 -3.37 1.69
N ILE A 60 1.21 -3.55 1.40
CA ILE A 60 2.32 -2.77 1.99
C ILE A 60 3.05 -2.01 0.88
N ILE A 61 2.89 -0.69 0.82
CA ILE A 61 3.54 0.15 -0.18
C ILE A 61 4.88 0.65 0.37
N HIS A 62 5.96 0.34 -0.35
CA HIS A 62 7.32 0.77 0.01
C HIS A 62 7.53 2.29 -0.06
N GLY A 63 8.52 2.78 0.68
CA GLY A 63 9.02 4.16 0.56
C GLY A 63 9.91 4.34 -0.69
N THR A 64 10.49 5.53 -0.84
CA THR A 64 11.35 5.89 -2.00
C THR A 64 12.51 4.93 -2.22
N GLY A 65 13.08 4.35 -1.16
CA GLY A 65 14.22 3.42 -1.23
C GLY A 65 13.85 1.99 -1.64
N CYS A 66 12.58 1.70 -1.94
CA CYS A 66 12.10 0.38 -2.39
C CYS A 66 12.45 -0.79 -1.43
N ALA A 67 12.53 -0.53 -0.12
CA ALA A 67 12.88 -1.52 0.91
C ALA A 67 11.67 -2.42 1.26
N VAL A 68 11.18 -3.19 0.28
CA VAL A 68 9.98 -4.01 0.39
C VAL A 68 10.14 -5.12 1.44
N GLU A 69 11.27 -5.82 1.40
CA GLU A 69 11.52 -6.99 2.27
C GLU A 69 11.54 -6.61 3.76
N THR A 70 12.03 -5.43 4.10
CA THR A 70 12.08 -4.95 5.50
C THR A 70 10.69 -4.88 6.09
N TYR A 71 9.74 -4.24 5.40
CA TYR A 71 8.36 -4.12 5.87
C TYR A 71 7.63 -5.47 5.89
N LEU A 72 7.82 -6.30 4.87
CA LEU A 72 7.25 -7.65 4.83
C LEU A 72 7.71 -8.49 6.01
N LYS A 73 9.01 -8.50 6.30
CA LYS A 73 9.59 -9.24 7.43
C LYS A 73 8.92 -8.87 8.75
N GLU A 74 8.73 -7.56 9.00
CA GLU A 74 8.12 -7.09 10.24
C GLU A 74 6.61 -7.37 10.31
N ALA A 75 5.96 -7.57 9.15
CA ALA A 75 4.53 -7.83 9.07
C ALA A 75 4.15 -9.32 9.21
N ARG A 76 5.04 -10.26 8.85
CA ARG A 76 4.72 -11.69 8.72
C ARG A 76 4.10 -12.31 9.96
N ALA A 77 4.74 -12.17 11.11
CA ALA A 77 4.28 -12.84 12.33
C ALA A 77 2.84 -12.43 12.74
N TRP A 78 2.49 -11.17 12.56
CA TRP A 78 1.13 -10.70 12.81
C TRP A 78 0.17 -11.23 11.75
N ALA A 79 0.57 -11.24 10.49
CA ALA A 79 -0.24 -11.74 9.38
C ALA A 79 -0.58 -13.22 9.58
N ASP A 80 0.40 -14.04 9.95
CA ASP A 80 0.21 -15.47 10.24
C ASP A 80 -0.76 -15.72 11.40
N GLN A 81 -0.70 -14.89 12.46
CA GLN A 81 -1.57 -14.99 13.63
C GLN A 81 -3.02 -14.55 13.38
N ASN A 82 -3.26 -13.75 12.35
CA ASN A 82 -4.55 -13.11 12.12
C ASN A 82 -5.22 -13.52 10.79
N HIS A 83 -4.74 -14.58 10.13
CA HIS A 83 -5.24 -15.02 8.81
C HIS A 83 -5.24 -13.88 7.79
N VAL A 84 -4.12 -13.17 7.70
CA VAL A 84 -3.92 -12.07 6.74
C VAL A 84 -2.83 -12.46 5.74
N ALA A 85 -3.15 -12.42 4.47
CA ALA A 85 -2.16 -12.53 3.40
C ALA A 85 -1.50 -11.17 3.15
N LEU A 86 -0.21 -11.15 2.80
CA LEU A 86 0.49 -9.92 2.48
C LEU A 86 0.78 -9.82 0.98
N LEU A 87 0.60 -8.63 0.43
CA LEU A 87 1.06 -8.24 -0.90
C LEU A 87 1.88 -6.96 -0.79
N ALA A 88 3.08 -6.97 -1.36
CA ALA A 88 3.91 -5.78 -1.41
C ALA A 88 4.37 -5.51 -2.85
N PRO A 89 3.80 -4.48 -3.52
CA PRO A 89 4.20 -4.12 -4.86
C PRO A 89 5.63 -3.59 -4.87
N VAL A 90 6.32 -3.81 -5.98
CA VAL A 90 7.63 -3.25 -6.30
C VAL A 90 7.44 -2.26 -7.45
N PHE A 91 7.53 -0.98 -7.14
CA PHE A 91 7.56 0.12 -8.11
C PHE A 91 9.01 0.59 -8.23
N PRO A 92 9.75 0.14 -9.25
CA PRO A 92 11.18 0.42 -9.35
C PRO A 92 11.44 1.90 -9.62
N GLY A 93 12.53 2.42 -9.08
CA GLY A 93 13.05 3.72 -9.49
C GLY A 93 13.61 3.67 -10.90
N GLY A 94 13.71 4.83 -11.56
CA GLY A 94 14.32 4.92 -12.88
C GLY A 94 13.46 4.44 -14.04
N LEU A 95 12.15 4.26 -13.84
CA LEU A 95 11.25 3.71 -14.84
C LEU A 95 11.02 4.64 -16.03
N LEU A 96 10.77 5.91 -15.75
CA LEU A 96 10.50 6.94 -16.78
C LEU A 96 11.79 7.64 -17.23
N ASN A 97 12.70 7.84 -16.31
CA ASN A 97 14.05 8.34 -16.52
C ASN A 97 14.92 7.89 -15.34
N GLN A 98 16.26 7.96 -15.49
CA GLN A 98 17.20 7.45 -14.48
C GLN A 98 17.03 8.04 -13.07
N ASP A 99 16.44 9.21 -12.94
CA ASP A 99 16.26 9.94 -11.68
C ASP A 99 14.78 9.89 -11.20
N ASP A 100 13.94 9.07 -11.81
CA ASP A 100 12.55 8.91 -11.39
C ASP A 100 12.44 8.01 -10.16
N PHE A 101 12.15 8.63 -9.02
CA PHE A 101 11.82 7.97 -7.75
C PHE A 101 10.43 8.37 -7.24
N ASN A 102 9.62 9.06 -8.05
CA ASN A 102 8.43 9.74 -7.57
C ASN A 102 7.14 9.39 -8.32
N SER A 103 7.21 8.88 -9.54
CA SER A 103 6.05 8.67 -10.41
C SER A 103 4.96 7.80 -9.75
N TYR A 104 5.32 6.67 -9.12
CA TYR A 104 4.37 5.78 -8.46
C TYR A 104 3.58 6.46 -7.33
N LYS A 105 4.21 7.43 -6.65
CA LYS A 105 3.59 8.17 -5.54
C LYS A 105 2.40 9.00 -5.99
N LEU A 106 2.42 9.41 -7.27
CA LEU A 106 1.37 10.23 -7.88
C LEU A 106 0.16 9.41 -8.35
N LEU A 107 0.21 8.08 -8.32
CA LEU A 107 -0.77 7.13 -8.85
C LEU A 107 -1.01 7.23 -10.36
N SER A 108 -0.90 8.40 -10.96
CA SER A 108 -1.02 8.64 -12.39
C SER A 108 0.15 9.50 -12.86
N CYS A 109 0.99 8.96 -13.73
CA CYS A 109 2.16 9.66 -14.27
C CYS A 109 2.55 9.06 -15.61
N ASP A 110 2.75 9.90 -16.64
CA ASP A 110 3.20 9.52 -17.98
C ASP A 110 2.45 8.31 -18.58
N GLY A 111 1.12 8.33 -18.47
CA GLY A 111 0.26 7.27 -19.00
C GLY A 111 0.23 5.98 -18.18
N ILE A 112 0.95 5.92 -17.06
CA ILE A 112 0.92 4.78 -16.13
C ILE A 112 -0.03 5.10 -14.97
N ARG A 113 -0.99 4.21 -14.74
CA ARG A 113 -1.91 4.22 -13.61
C ARG A 113 -1.44 3.18 -12.58
N TYR A 114 -0.58 3.62 -11.63
CA TYR A 114 0.01 2.76 -10.60
C TYR A 114 -1.02 2.16 -9.65
N ASP A 115 -2.13 2.84 -9.44
CA ASP A 115 -3.29 2.30 -8.72
C ASP A 115 -3.91 1.09 -9.45
N MET A 116 -4.05 1.17 -10.78
CA MET A 116 -4.58 0.07 -11.59
C MET A 116 -3.57 -1.08 -11.69
N VAL A 117 -2.27 -0.77 -11.71
CA VAL A 117 -1.19 -1.77 -11.61
C VAL A 117 -1.31 -2.54 -10.30
N LEU A 118 -1.48 -1.85 -9.17
CA LEU A 118 -1.72 -2.51 -7.87
C LEU A 118 -2.97 -3.39 -7.90
N LEU A 119 -4.09 -2.90 -8.41
CA LEU A 119 -5.32 -3.68 -8.51
C LEU A 119 -5.15 -4.93 -9.39
N SER A 120 -4.37 -4.84 -10.48
CA SER A 120 -4.02 -6.00 -11.31
C SER A 120 -3.19 -7.05 -10.56
N MET A 121 -2.24 -6.62 -9.71
CA MET A 121 -1.47 -7.51 -8.84
C MET A 121 -2.36 -8.25 -7.83
N ILE A 122 -3.32 -7.54 -7.24
CA ILE A 122 -4.28 -8.11 -6.29
C ILE A 122 -5.14 -9.17 -6.99
N GLU A 123 -5.67 -8.89 -8.18
CA GLU A 123 -6.47 -9.86 -8.93
C GLU A 123 -5.65 -11.09 -9.39
N ASP A 124 -4.36 -10.93 -9.68
CA ASP A 124 -3.46 -12.04 -9.98
C ASP A 124 -3.19 -12.88 -8.72
N MET A 125 -2.97 -12.25 -7.57
CA MET A 125 -2.81 -12.95 -6.30
C MET A 125 -4.02 -13.80 -5.95
N LYS A 126 -5.25 -13.27 -6.09
CA LYS A 126 -6.50 -14.03 -5.87
C LYS A 126 -6.60 -15.28 -6.74
N LYS A 127 -6.14 -15.21 -7.98
CA LYS A 127 -6.13 -16.36 -8.91
C LYS A 127 -5.11 -17.43 -8.50
N ARG A 128 -3.95 -16.99 -7.98
CA ARG A 128 -2.86 -17.89 -7.57
C ARG A 128 -3.13 -18.57 -6.24
N TYR A 129 -3.79 -17.85 -5.33
CA TYR A 129 -4.02 -18.26 -3.94
C TYR A 129 -5.51 -18.16 -3.62
N PRO A 130 -6.29 -19.25 -3.87
CA PRO A 130 -7.70 -19.30 -3.52
C PRO A 130 -7.93 -19.00 -2.02
N GLY A 131 -9.05 -18.39 -1.69
CA GLY A 131 -9.39 -18.02 -0.32
C GLY A 131 -8.85 -16.63 0.11
N ILE A 132 -8.20 -15.88 -0.78
CA ILE A 132 -7.86 -14.49 -0.50
C ILE A 132 -9.07 -13.60 -0.73
N ASN A 133 -9.64 -13.04 0.35
CA ASN A 133 -10.68 -12.03 0.29
C ASN A 133 -10.02 -10.65 0.15
N ALA A 134 -10.06 -10.10 -1.05
CA ALA A 134 -9.44 -8.82 -1.38
C ALA A 134 -10.41 -7.85 -2.07
N ASP A 135 -11.71 -8.01 -1.85
CA ASP A 135 -12.70 -7.03 -2.29
C ASP A 135 -12.46 -5.70 -1.57
N LYS A 136 -12.15 -5.79 -0.28
CA LYS A 136 -11.53 -4.72 0.49
C LYS A 136 -10.25 -5.22 1.15
N PHE A 137 -9.27 -4.33 1.31
CA PHE A 137 -7.99 -4.68 1.91
C PHE A 137 -7.47 -3.60 2.84
N PHE A 138 -6.56 -3.98 3.73
CA PHE A 138 -5.78 -3.06 4.53
C PHE A 138 -4.66 -2.47 3.69
N LEU A 139 -4.48 -1.16 3.73
CA LEU A 139 -3.42 -0.48 3.00
C LEU A 139 -2.49 0.26 3.96
N PHE A 140 -1.22 -0.13 3.98
CA PHE A 140 -0.16 0.54 4.73
C PHE A 140 0.87 1.13 3.78
N GLY A 141 1.32 2.34 4.07
CA GLY A 141 2.46 2.94 3.39
C GLY A 141 3.16 3.98 4.26
N HIS A 142 4.50 4.01 4.18
CA HIS A 142 5.33 5.00 4.86
C HIS A 142 6.11 5.83 3.85
N SER A 143 6.32 7.13 4.13
CA SER A 143 7.08 8.05 3.28
C SER A 143 6.49 8.16 1.86
N GLY A 144 7.19 7.66 0.85
CA GLY A 144 6.66 7.53 -0.52
C GLY A 144 5.41 6.66 -0.57
N GLY A 145 5.40 5.54 0.17
CA GLY A 145 4.23 4.68 0.31
C GLY A 145 3.06 5.37 1.01
N GLY A 146 3.34 6.26 1.97
CA GLY A 146 2.32 7.09 2.62
C GLY A 146 1.66 8.07 1.65
N GLN A 147 2.43 8.63 0.71
CA GLN A 147 1.87 9.45 -0.36
C GLN A 147 0.97 8.64 -1.30
N PHE A 148 1.39 7.42 -1.65
CA PHE A 148 0.57 6.50 -2.43
C PHE A 148 -0.74 6.15 -1.69
N ALA A 149 -0.64 5.74 -0.42
CA ALA A 149 -1.79 5.33 0.39
C ALA A 149 -2.82 6.47 0.58
N ASN A 150 -2.34 7.69 0.83
CA ASN A 150 -3.20 8.87 0.92
C ASN A 150 -4.00 9.12 -0.36
N ARG A 151 -3.36 9.04 -1.53
CA ARG A 151 -4.01 9.24 -2.82
C ARG A 151 -4.90 8.08 -3.21
N PHE A 152 -4.49 6.85 -2.88
CA PHE A 152 -5.29 5.66 -3.13
C PHE A 152 -6.64 5.70 -2.39
N LEU A 153 -6.65 6.23 -1.17
CA LEU A 153 -7.89 6.48 -0.41
C LEU A 153 -8.85 7.37 -1.19
N TYR A 154 -8.37 8.36 -1.94
CA TYR A 154 -9.24 9.27 -2.71
C TYR A 154 -9.72 8.63 -4.01
N VAL A 155 -8.89 7.80 -4.62
CA VAL A 155 -9.21 7.17 -5.92
C VAL A 155 -10.08 5.93 -5.75
N HIS A 156 -9.83 5.11 -4.72
CA HIS A 156 -10.46 3.81 -4.51
C HIS A 156 -10.90 3.58 -3.04
N PRO A 157 -11.69 4.48 -2.44
CA PRO A 157 -12.15 4.29 -1.06
C PRO A 157 -12.95 3.01 -0.89
N GLU A 158 -13.69 2.59 -1.92
CA GLU A 158 -14.50 1.37 -1.93
C GLU A 158 -13.68 0.08 -1.78
N ARG A 159 -12.38 0.11 -2.10
CA ARG A 159 -11.47 -1.03 -2.01
C ARG A 159 -10.76 -1.14 -0.66
N LEU A 160 -10.97 -0.19 0.25
CA LEU A 160 -10.24 -0.15 1.51
C LEU A 160 -11.10 -0.66 2.68
N GLN A 161 -10.55 -1.60 3.44
CA GLN A 161 -11.04 -2.00 4.75
C GLN A 161 -10.59 -0.98 5.81
N ALA A 162 -9.33 -0.58 5.77
CA ALA A 162 -8.76 0.52 6.51
C ALA A 162 -7.43 0.96 5.87
N VAL A 163 -6.96 2.18 6.15
CA VAL A 163 -5.71 2.70 5.61
C VAL A 163 -4.84 3.35 6.69
N SER A 164 -3.54 3.09 6.65
CA SER A 164 -2.52 3.75 7.48
C SER A 164 -1.56 4.55 6.60
N VAL A 165 -1.58 5.87 6.75
CA VAL A 165 -0.80 6.85 6.01
C VAL A 165 0.37 7.33 6.86
N GLY A 166 1.57 6.78 6.62
CA GLY A 166 2.78 7.10 7.40
C GLY A 166 3.64 8.18 6.76
N ALA A 167 3.94 9.24 7.50
CA ALA A 167 4.96 10.26 7.23
C ALA A 167 5.04 10.71 5.76
N ALA A 168 3.91 10.92 5.11
CA ALA A 168 3.85 11.36 3.71
C ALA A 168 4.51 12.74 3.56
N GLY A 169 5.59 12.79 2.77
CA GLY A 169 6.31 14.05 2.59
C GLY A 169 5.52 15.10 1.79
N ARG A 170 4.69 14.65 0.84
CA ARG A 170 3.83 15.49 0.00
C ARG A 170 2.46 14.84 -0.14
N PRO A 171 1.64 14.83 0.94
CA PRO A 171 0.27 14.32 0.85
C PRO A 171 -0.58 15.20 -0.06
N THR A 172 -1.65 14.64 -0.60
CA THR A 172 -2.71 15.39 -1.26
C THR A 172 -3.76 15.78 -0.22
N TYR A 173 -4.14 17.03 -0.21
CA TYR A 173 -5.19 17.57 0.65
C TYR A 173 -6.51 17.65 -0.13
N LEU A 174 -7.62 17.47 0.54
CA LEU A 174 -8.94 17.71 -0.02
C LEU A 174 -9.14 19.24 -0.11
N ASN A 175 -8.46 19.85 -1.08
CA ASN A 175 -8.50 21.28 -1.35
C ASN A 175 -8.89 21.51 -2.82
N PRO A 176 -10.11 21.97 -3.10
CA PRO A 176 -10.60 22.19 -4.47
C PRO A 176 -10.01 23.43 -5.13
N ASP A 177 -9.26 24.27 -4.40
CA ASP A 177 -8.64 25.48 -4.92
C ASP A 177 -7.19 25.25 -5.41
N GLU A 178 -6.63 24.06 -5.14
CA GLU A 178 -5.28 23.69 -5.56
C GLU A 178 -5.32 22.49 -6.51
N ASP A 179 -4.42 22.52 -7.50
CA ASP A 179 -4.23 21.42 -8.45
C ASP A 179 -3.59 20.19 -7.79
N TYR A 180 -3.79 19.05 -8.41
CA TYR A 180 -3.09 17.84 -8.10
C TYR A 180 -1.58 18.06 -8.34
N PHE A 181 -0.69 17.65 -7.48
CA PHE A 181 -0.85 16.69 -6.40
C PHE A 181 -1.05 17.31 -4.98
N TRP A 182 -0.96 18.61 -4.81
CA TRP A 182 -1.20 19.22 -3.49
C TRP A 182 -2.69 19.26 -3.15
N GLY A 183 -3.54 19.60 -4.09
CA GLY A 183 -4.98 19.65 -3.97
C GLY A 183 -5.69 18.68 -4.92
N VAL A 184 -6.97 18.94 -5.19
CA VAL A 184 -7.86 18.04 -5.93
C VAL A 184 -8.67 18.75 -7.01
N ARG A 185 -8.35 20.00 -7.37
CA ARG A 185 -9.12 20.80 -8.33
C ARG A 185 -9.29 20.12 -9.70
N ASP A 186 -8.20 19.57 -10.21
CA ASP A 186 -8.08 18.91 -11.52
C ASP A 186 -8.02 17.37 -11.40
N PHE A 187 -8.42 16.82 -10.24
CA PHE A 187 -8.35 15.38 -9.94
C PHE A 187 -9.00 14.51 -11.01
N LYS A 188 -10.12 14.96 -11.56
CA LYS A 188 -10.85 14.24 -12.60
C LYS A 188 -10.05 14.05 -13.89
N GLU A 189 -9.13 14.95 -14.19
CA GLU A 189 -8.26 14.86 -15.38
C GLU A 189 -7.27 13.69 -15.28
N TYR A 190 -6.85 13.34 -14.04
CA TYR A 190 -5.91 12.24 -13.77
C TYR A 190 -6.59 10.89 -13.60
N PHE A 191 -7.82 10.86 -13.06
CA PHE A 191 -8.45 9.63 -12.58
C PHE A 191 -9.81 9.34 -13.23
N ASP A 192 -10.30 10.20 -14.11
CA ASP A 192 -11.61 10.08 -14.78
C ASP A 192 -12.79 9.88 -13.81
N LYS A 193 -12.67 10.42 -12.61
CA LYS A 193 -13.72 10.40 -11.57
C LYS A 193 -13.61 11.58 -10.61
N ASP A 194 -14.74 11.91 -10.01
CA ASP A 194 -14.82 12.92 -8.97
C ASP A 194 -14.47 12.31 -7.60
N ILE A 195 -14.05 13.14 -6.65
CA ILE A 195 -13.82 12.73 -5.25
C ILE A 195 -15.16 12.39 -4.59
N ASP A 196 -15.27 11.18 -4.06
CA ASP A 196 -16.42 10.74 -3.27
C ASP A 196 -16.14 10.84 -1.76
N ILE A 197 -16.42 12.01 -1.19
CA ILE A 197 -16.25 12.27 0.26
C ILE A 197 -17.09 11.31 1.09
N ALA A 198 -18.29 10.92 0.63
CA ALA A 198 -19.17 10.03 1.38
C ALA A 198 -18.60 8.59 1.44
N ALA A 199 -17.91 8.14 0.40
CA ALA A 199 -17.20 6.88 0.39
C ALA A 199 -15.94 6.94 1.27
N ILE A 200 -15.15 8.03 1.19
CA ILE A 200 -13.95 8.24 2.01
C ILE A 200 -14.29 8.23 3.51
N LYS A 201 -15.39 8.87 3.93
CA LYS A 201 -15.85 8.88 5.34
C LYS A 201 -16.11 7.49 5.92
N LYS A 202 -16.32 6.47 5.08
CA LYS A 202 -16.57 5.10 5.53
C LYS A 202 -15.30 4.31 5.78
N VAL A 203 -14.14 4.82 5.34
CA VAL A 203 -12.85 4.15 5.49
C VAL A 203 -12.20 4.60 6.80
N PRO A 204 -11.88 3.69 7.73
CA PRO A 204 -11.05 4.00 8.88
C PRO A 204 -9.66 4.46 8.43
N VAL A 205 -9.21 5.63 8.92
CA VAL A 205 -7.94 6.24 8.55
C VAL A 205 -7.06 6.41 9.77
N GLN A 206 -5.81 5.93 9.67
CA GLN A 206 -4.75 6.25 10.61
C GLN A 206 -3.68 7.10 9.89
N ILE A 207 -3.19 8.13 10.54
CA ILE A 207 -2.05 8.93 10.12
C ILE A 207 -0.94 8.70 11.15
N THR A 208 0.29 8.41 10.70
CA THR A 208 1.42 8.21 11.60
C THR A 208 2.61 9.06 11.19
N VAL A 209 3.39 9.54 12.17
CA VAL A 209 4.64 10.26 11.93
C VAL A 209 5.57 10.12 13.14
N GLY A 210 6.87 9.99 12.91
CA GLY A 210 7.86 10.01 14.00
C GLY A 210 7.96 11.39 14.64
N GLU A 211 8.14 11.43 15.97
CA GLU A 211 8.26 12.65 16.76
C GLU A 211 9.39 13.58 16.24
N PHE A 212 10.50 12.98 15.82
CA PHE A 212 11.67 13.68 15.32
C PHE A 212 11.78 13.77 13.78
N ASP A 213 10.70 13.46 13.06
CA ASP A 213 10.65 13.63 11.59
C ASP A 213 10.44 15.11 11.20
N THR A 214 11.29 15.96 11.77
CA THR A 214 11.25 17.42 11.67
C THR A 214 12.23 18.00 10.64
N LYS A 215 12.88 17.12 9.84
CA LYS A 215 13.78 17.59 8.77
C LYS A 215 13.01 18.46 7.78
N PHE A 216 13.62 19.62 7.44
CA PHE A 216 13.09 20.50 6.39
C PHE A 216 13.00 19.76 5.05
N ILE A 217 11.83 19.76 4.43
CA ILE A 217 11.53 19.11 3.14
C ILE A 217 10.92 20.09 2.11
N GLY A 218 11.16 21.37 2.29
CA GLY A 218 10.66 22.45 1.43
C GLY A 218 9.44 23.17 2.00
N GLU A 219 9.25 24.39 1.55
CA GLU A 219 8.10 25.22 1.91
C GLU A 219 6.80 24.70 1.30
N SER A 220 5.73 24.78 2.06
CA SER A 220 4.36 24.60 1.59
C SER A 220 3.37 25.28 2.54
N PRO A 221 2.13 25.55 2.11
CA PRO A 221 1.08 26.06 3.00
C PRO A 221 0.73 25.10 4.16
N TYR A 222 1.14 23.85 4.04
CA TYR A 222 0.81 22.76 4.95
C TYR A 222 1.93 22.43 5.94
N GLY A 223 3.06 23.15 5.88
CA GLY A 223 4.21 22.96 6.75
C GLY A 223 5.51 22.68 6.01
N THR A 224 6.62 22.73 6.74
CA THR A 224 7.99 22.63 6.23
C THR A 224 8.64 21.27 6.48
N ASN A 225 8.02 20.44 7.31
CA ASN A 225 8.47 19.10 7.67
C ASN A 225 7.28 18.13 7.74
N ARG A 226 7.57 16.82 7.91
CA ARG A 226 6.51 15.81 7.85
C ARG A 226 5.58 15.84 9.06
N VAL A 227 6.07 16.20 10.24
CA VAL A 227 5.22 16.33 11.44
C VAL A 227 4.14 17.38 11.22
N GLU A 228 4.53 18.55 10.70
CA GLU A 228 3.59 19.62 10.37
C GLU A 228 2.60 19.20 9.30
N ARG A 229 3.08 18.55 8.21
CA ARG A 229 2.22 18.10 7.11
C ARG A 229 1.23 17.04 7.51
N MET A 230 1.61 16.12 8.40
CA MET A 230 0.67 15.08 8.89
C MET A 230 -0.39 15.68 9.83
N LYS A 231 -0.02 16.65 10.67
CA LYS A 231 -0.98 17.44 11.47
C LYS A 231 -1.95 18.23 10.58
N SER A 232 -1.43 18.84 9.51
CA SER A 232 -2.25 19.55 8.54
C SER A 232 -3.19 18.62 7.77
N LEU A 233 -2.75 17.40 7.44
CA LEU A 233 -3.58 16.38 6.79
C LEU A 233 -4.74 15.94 7.71
N GLN A 234 -4.44 15.69 8.99
CA GLN A 234 -5.51 15.37 9.97
C GLN A 234 -6.53 16.50 10.04
N LYS A 235 -6.08 17.74 10.17
CA LYS A 235 -6.95 18.93 10.19
C LYS A 235 -7.81 19.06 8.92
N ASN A 236 -7.23 18.76 7.77
CA ASN A 236 -7.94 18.77 6.51
C ASN A 236 -9.06 17.71 6.52
N PHE A 237 -8.78 16.50 6.99
CA PHE A 237 -9.79 15.45 7.13
C PHE A 237 -10.89 15.82 8.13
N GLU A 238 -10.55 16.40 9.26
CA GLU A 238 -11.51 16.92 10.25
C GLU A 238 -12.48 17.94 9.62
N GLY A 239 -11.97 18.82 8.76
CA GLY A 239 -12.78 19.81 8.03
C GLY A 239 -13.82 19.19 7.09
N TYR A 240 -13.60 17.95 6.65
CA TYR A 240 -14.54 17.16 5.87
C TYR A 240 -15.30 16.11 6.69
N GLU A 241 -15.18 16.13 8.02
CA GLU A 241 -15.76 15.15 8.94
C GLU A 241 -15.31 13.70 8.63
N ILE A 242 -14.09 13.53 8.14
CA ILE A 242 -13.44 12.23 7.96
C ILE A 242 -12.72 11.89 9.26
N LEU A 243 -13.07 10.75 9.87
CA LEU A 243 -12.45 10.29 11.11
C LEU A 243 -11.05 9.72 10.83
N ALA A 244 -10.02 10.50 11.15
CA ALA A 244 -8.63 10.11 11.02
C ALA A 244 -7.90 10.24 12.37
N SER A 245 -7.35 9.14 12.88
CA SER A 245 -6.46 9.20 14.04
C SER A 245 -5.07 9.69 13.62
N LEU A 246 -4.42 10.52 14.45
CA LEU A 246 -3.02 10.87 14.29
C LEU A 246 -2.21 10.29 15.44
N GLU A 247 -1.21 9.48 15.12
CA GLU A 247 -0.27 8.92 16.08
C GLU A 247 1.14 9.46 15.82
N ILE A 248 1.68 10.17 16.82
CA ILE A 248 3.07 10.63 16.80
C ILE A 248 3.89 9.59 17.52
N LEU A 249 4.81 8.94 16.81
CA LEU A 249 5.62 7.83 17.33
C LEU A 249 6.82 8.38 18.11
N PRO A 250 6.87 8.15 19.44
CA PRO A 250 7.89 8.74 20.29
C PRO A 250 9.30 8.29 19.91
N GLY A 251 10.25 9.21 19.94
CA GLY A 251 11.68 8.91 19.75
C GLY A 251 12.08 8.58 18.32
N LEU A 252 11.16 8.50 17.35
CA LEU A 252 11.46 8.11 15.96
C LEU A 252 11.69 9.33 15.07
N ALA A 253 12.74 9.26 14.25
CA ALA A 253 12.95 10.14 13.10
C ALA A 253 12.42 9.47 11.82
N HIS A 254 12.69 10.04 10.62
CA HIS A 254 12.10 9.56 9.37
C HIS A 254 12.54 8.16 8.94
N ALA A 255 13.79 7.82 9.16
CA ALA A 255 14.40 6.58 8.68
C ALA A 255 14.47 5.47 9.73
N ASP A 256 13.94 5.70 10.93
CA ASP A 256 14.04 4.76 12.05
C ASP A 256 12.71 4.05 12.31
N GLY A 257 12.76 2.88 12.93
CA GLY A 257 11.59 2.24 13.53
C GLY A 257 10.63 1.62 12.52
N GLU A 258 11.12 0.92 11.51
CA GLU A 258 10.26 0.19 10.55
C GLU A 258 9.34 -0.78 11.27
N LYS A 259 9.86 -1.48 12.28
CA LYS A 259 9.10 -2.42 13.10
C LYS A 259 7.97 -1.71 13.85
N GLU A 260 8.28 -0.64 14.55
CA GLU A 260 7.31 0.13 15.34
C GLU A 260 6.21 0.69 14.44
N ARG A 261 6.54 1.16 13.24
CA ARG A 261 5.56 1.68 12.26
C ARG A 261 4.63 0.59 11.76
N VAL A 262 5.18 -0.57 11.41
CA VAL A 262 4.38 -1.72 10.97
C VAL A 262 3.48 -2.18 12.11
N GLN A 263 4.01 -2.35 13.32
CA GLN A 263 3.23 -2.76 14.49
C GLN A 263 2.12 -1.75 14.85
N THR A 264 2.38 -0.46 14.72
CA THR A 264 1.36 0.58 14.92
C THR A 264 0.21 0.45 13.92
N ALA A 265 0.53 0.24 12.64
CA ALA A 265 -0.48 0.00 11.61
C ALA A 265 -1.26 -1.31 11.87
N GLN A 266 -0.57 -2.39 12.23
CA GLN A 266 -1.19 -3.67 12.58
C GLN A 266 -2.13 -3.55 13.77
N GLY A 267 -1.72 -2.85 14.84
CA GLY A 267 -2.58 -2.57 16.00
C GLY A 267 -3.83 -1.76 15.64
N PHE A 268 -3.73 -0.89 14.63
CA PHE A 268 -4.89 -0.18 14.09
C PHE A 268 -5.77 -1.12 13.27
N PHE A 269 -5.23 -1.92 12.37
CA PHE A 269 -5.96 -2.85 11.51
C PHE A 269 -6.64 -3.97 12.28
N SER A 270 -6.06 -4.45 13.38
CA SER A 270 -6.66 -5.47 14.26
C SER A 270 -8.04 -5.11 14.81
N LYS A 271 -8.44 -3.84 14.72
CA LYS A 271 -9.79 -3.40 15.11
C LYS A 271 -10.85 -3.68 14.04
N TYR A 272 -10.42 -4.11 12.86
CA TYR A 272 -11.27 -4.25 11.66
C TYR A 272 -11.13 -5.62 10.97
N ILE A 273 -10.43 -6.57 11.63
CA ILE A 273 -10.37 -7.99 11.26
C ILE A 273 -11.68 -8.68 11.59
#